data_13df42d4458596b788a3c2560f527c36
#
_entry.id   13df42d4458596b788a3c2560f527c36
#
_cell.length_a   1.000
_cell.length_b   1.000
_cell.length_c   1.000
_cell.angle_alpha   90.00
_cell.angle_beta   90.00
_cell.angle_gamma   90.00
#
_symmetry.space_group_name_H-M   'P 1'
#
loop_
_entity.id
_entity.type
_entity.pdbx_description
1 polymer ?
#
loop_
_entity_poly.entity_id
_entity_poly.type
_entity_poly.pdbx_seq_one_letter_code
_entity_poly.pdbx_strand_id
1 'polypeptide(L)'
;MNNIPQVKVGVVAVSRDCFPESLSVNRRKALIDAYTKKFGATEIYECPVCIVESEIHMVQALEDVKNAGCNALVVYLGNFGPEISETLLAKHFDGPVMFCAAAEESAEDLMDGRGDAYCGMLNASYNLKLRNVKVYIPEYPVGTADECADMIHEFMPIARTIIGLKSLKIISFGPRPLNFLACNAPIKPLYDLGVEIEENSELDLFEAFNKHEGDPRIPKVVEDMEKELGKGNMKPEILPKLAQYEITLLDWVEDHRGYREYVAIAGKCWPAFQTQFGFVPCYVNSRLTGMGIPVSCEVDIYGALSEFIGTCVSLDAVTLLDINNTVPADLYNSDIKDKTPYTQKDTFMGFHCGNTCSKKLAFCSMKYQKIMARSLPIEVTQGTLEGDIAPGDITFFRLQSTADTQLRAYVAEGEVLNVPSHSFGSIGVFAIPEMGRFYRHVLIEKNFPHHGAVAFGHYGKALFEVFKYLGVENIGYNQPKSLPYPSENPFNK
;
A
#
# COMPACT_ATOMS: atom_id res chain seq x y z
N MET A 1 8.55 -1.29 16.94
CA MET A 1 8.42 -0.13 16.01
C MET A 1 7.02 -0.13 15.43
N ASN A 2 6.31 1.00 15.40
CA ASN A 2 5.08 1.12 14.62
C ASN A 2 5.45 1.65 13.23
N ASN A 3 5.43 0.78 12.21
CA ASN A 3 5.84 1.10 10.85
C ASN A 3 4.64 1.47 9.94
N ILE A 4 3.47 1.68 10.54
CA ILE A 4 2.26 2.08 9.81
C ILE A 4 1.91 3.53 10.17
N PRO A 5 1.83 4.45 9.20
CA PRO A 5 1.53 5.85 9.46
C PRO A 5 0.16 6.04 10.13
N GLN A 6 0.13 6.87 11.16
CA GLN A 6 -1.11 7.30 11.78
C GLN A 6 -1.60 8.57 11.10
N VAL A 7 -2.91 8.69 10.88
CA VAL A 7 -3.54 9.85 10.25
C VAL A 7 -4.42 10.55 11.26
N LYS A 8 -4.25 11.86 11.37
CA LYS A 8 -5.17 12.74 12.08
C LYS A 8 -5.62 13.86 11.15
N VAL A 9 -6.88 13.83 10.78
CA VAL A 9 -7.47 14.77 9.82
C VAL A 9 -8.03 15.97 10.53
N GLY A 10 -7.56 17.18 10.17
CA GLY A 10 -8.20 18.44 10.55
C GLY A 10 -9.29 18.82 9.56
N VAL A 11 -10.50 19.07 10.01
CA VAL A 11 -11.59 19.58 9.18
C VAL A 11 -11.70 21.09 9.37
N VAL A 12 -11.45 21.83 8.30
CA VAL A 12 -11.54 23.29 8.26
C VAL A 12 -12.66 23.68 7.30
N ALA A 13 -13.71 24.29 7.85
CA ALA A 13 -14.80 24.80 7.03
C ALA A 13 -14.53 26.22 6.54
N VAL A 14 -15.04 26.53 5.35
CA VAL A 14 -14.90 27.86 4.73
C VAL A 14 -16.27 28.47 4.47
N SER A 15 -16.31 29.81 4.42
CA SER A 15 -17.53 30.58 4.11
C SER A 15 -17.16 31.81 3.29
N ARG A 16 -18.02 32.21 2.39
CA ARG A 16 -17.92 33.49 1.68
C ARG A 16 -18.81 34.54 2.35
N ASP A 17 -18.31 35.74 2.50
CA ASP A 17 -18.93 36.87 3.22
C ASP A 17 -20.38 37.18 2.84
N CYS A 18 -20.80 36.88 1.60
CA CYS A 18 -22.17 37.10 1.14
C CYS A 18 -23.14 35.94 1.46
N PHE A 19 -22.67 34.89 2.10
CA PHE A 19 -23.48 33.76 2.55
C PHE A 19 -23.52 33.69 4.09
N PRO A 20 -24.55 33.05 4.68
CA PRO A 20 -24.62 32.95 6.15
C PRO A 20 -23.46 32.09 6.69
N GLU A 21 -22.58 32.67 7.51
CA GLU A 21 -21.51 31.97 8.23
C GLU A 21 -22.07 30.80 9.05
N SER A 22 -23.21 31.01 9.70
CA SER A 22 -23.89 30.02 10.53
C SER A 22 -24.22 28.74 9.79
N LEU A 23 -24.46 28.81 8.48
CA LEU A 23 -24.72 27.66 7.63
C LEU A 23 -23.49 26.74 7.57
N SER A 24 -22.30 27.31 7.33
CA SER A 24 -21.05 26.55 7.31
C SER A 24 -20.69 25.99 8.68
N VAL A 25 -20.94 26.73 9.77
CA VAL A 25 -20.73 26.25 11.15
C VAL A 25 -21.60 25.02 11.43
N ASN A 26 -22.91 25.09 11.11
CA ASN A 26 -23.83 24.01 11.37
C ASN A 26 -23.52 22.76 10.52
N ARG A 27 -23.20 22.97 9.24
CA ARG A 27 -22.83 21.87 8.31
C ARG A 27 -21.53 21.20 8.73
N ARG A 28 -20.51 21.95 9.16
CA ARG A 28 -19.28 21.38 9.73
C ARG A 28 -19.58 20.53 10.95
N LYS A 29 -20.37 21.03 11.89
CA LYS A 29 -20.74 20.26 13.09
C LYS A 29 -21.47 18.96 12.73
N ALA A 30 -22.45 19.03 11.82
CA ALA A 30 -23.16 17.85 11.35
C ALA A 30 -22.23 16.83 10.71
N LEU A 31 -21.22 17.27 9.92
CA LEU A 31 -20.20 16.41 9.34
C LEU A 31 -19.36 15.73 10.40
N ILE A 32 -18.87 16.44 11.41
CA ILE A 32 -18.09 15.88 12.51
C ILE A 32 -18.91 14.86 13.31
N ASP A 33 -20.16 15.18 13.60
CA ASP A 33 -21.09 14.28 14.31
C ASP A 33 -21.34 12.99 13.49
N ALA A 34 -21.56 13.12 12.17
CA ALA A 34 -21.76 11.99 11.27
C ALA A 34 -20.51 11.10 11.21
N TYR A 35 -19.33 11.69 11.02
CA TYR A 35 -18.07 10.94 11.00
C TYR A 35 -17.83 10.21 12.31
N THR A 36 -17.95 10.93 13.43
CA THR A 36 -17.72 10.37 14.76
C THR A 36 -18.67 9.20 15.06
N LYS A 37 -19.93 9.31 14.66
CA LYS A 37 -20.91 8.25 14.81
C LYS A 37 -20.58 7.00 13.99
N LYS A 38 -20.06 7.16 12.77
CA LYS A 38 -19.75 6.05 11.84
C LYS A 38 -18.39 5.42 12.15
N PHE A 39 -17.36 6.20 12.41
CA PHE A 39 -15.96 5.78 12.39
C PHE A 39 -15.20 6.07 13.69
N GLY A 40 -15.82 6.77 14.64
CA GLY A 40 -15.16 7.20 15.88
C GLY A 40 -14.48 8.58 15.78
N ALA A 41 -14.07 9.10 16.93
CA ALA A 41 -13.54 10.46 17.06
C ALA A 41 -12.01 10.56 17.03
N THR A 42 -11.30 9.43 17.01
CA THR A 42 -9.84 9.39 17.26
C THR A 42 -9.03 10.04 16.14
N GLU A 43 -9.47 9.86 14.89
CA GLU A 43 -8.72 10.27 13.70
C GLU A 43 -9.19 11.60 13.10
N ILE A 44 -10.23 12.23 13.67
CA ILE A 44 -10.79 13.49 13.16
C ILE A 44 -10.69 14.59 14.20
N TYR A 45 -10.40 15.80 13.74
CA TYR A 45 -10.33 17.01 14.55
C TYR A 45 -11.16 18.11 13.90
N GLU A 46 -12.12 18.67 14.64
CA GLU A 46 -12.85 19.86 14.21
C GLU A 46 -12.01 21.10 14.51
N CYS A 47 -11.63 21.87 13.49
CA CYS A 47 -10.98 23.15 13.69
C CYS A 47 -11.99 24.15 14.26
N PRO A 48 -11.82 24.63 15.50
CA PRO A 48 -12.77 25.55 16.13
C PRO A 48 -12.60 26.99 15.65
N VAL A 49 -11.51 27.29 14.95
CA VAL A 49 -11.36 28.59 14.32
C VAL A 49 -12.59 28.85 13.48
N CYS A 50 -13.21 30.02 13.70
CA CYS A 50 -14.37 30.43 12.93
C CYS A 50 -14.19 30.12 11.46
N ILE A 51 -15.22 30.07 10.74
CA ILE A 51 -15.19 29.77 9.33
C ILE A 51 -14.13 30.62 8.62
N VAL A 52 -13.30 29.99 7.80
CA VAL A 52 -12.26 30.70 7.02
C VAL A 52 -12.93 31.54 5.93
N GLU A 53 -12.91 32.85 6.11
CA GLU A 53 -13.42 33.85 5.18
C GLU A 53 -12.31 34.74 4.61
N SER A 54 -11.14 34.73 5.21
CA SER A 54 -10.03 35.60 4.87
C SER A 54 -8.68 34.89 5.03
N GLU A 55 -7.61 35.48 4.52
CA GLU A 55 -6.26 35.00 4.73
C GLU A 55 -5.84 35.07 6.21
N ILE A 56 -6.39 36.00 7.01
CA ILE A 56 -6.16 36.05 8.45
C ILE A 56 -6.74 34.81 9.12
N HIS A 57 -7.99 34.47 8.82
CA HIS A 57 -8.62 33.24 9.33
C HIS A 57 -7.88 31.97 8.85
N MET A 58 -7.38 31.99 7.60
CA MET A 58 -6.58 30.88 7.07
C MET A 58 -5.31 30.64 7.90
N VAL A 59 -4.57 31.70 8.27
CA VAL A 59 -3.37 31.58 9.13
C VAL A 59 -3.73 31.00 10.48
N GLN A 60 -4.82 31.49 11.10
CA GLN A 60 -5.30 30.98 12.39
C GLN A 60 -5.69 29.50 12.31
N ALA A 61 -6.37 29.10 11.24
CA ALA A 61 -6.76 27.70 11.01
C ALA A 61 -5.53 26.79 10.82
N LEU A 62 -4.51 27.24 10.07
CA LEU A 62 -3.25 26.51 9.90
C LEU A 62 -2.52 26.29 11.23
N GLU A 63 -2.45 27.32 12.08
CA GLU A 63 -1.85 27.23 13.40
C GLU A 63 -2.63 26.27 14.30
N ASP A 64 -3.95 26.33 14.27
CA ASP A 64 -4.82 25.48 15.08
C ASP A 64 -4.68 24.01 14.73
N VAL A 65 -4.82 23.63 13.44
CA VAL A 65 -4.68 22.22 13.01
C VAL A 65 -3.26 21.69 13.23
N LYS A 66 -2.23 22.55 13.11
CA LYS A 66 -0.86 22.19 13.42
C LYS A 66 -0.68 21.90 14.91
N ASN A 67 -1.19 22.79 15.78
CA ASN A 67 -1.12 22.61 17.24
C ASN A 67 -1.91 21.40 17.71
N ALA A 68 -2.99 21.05 17.02
CA ALA A 68 -3.75 19.82 17.25
C ALA A 68 -3.01 18.55 16.77
N GLY A 69 -1.87 18.67 16.08
CA GLY A 69 -1.12 17.54 15.54
C GLY A 69 -1.77 16.88 14.33
N CYS A 70 -2.58 17.63 13.56
CA CYS A 70 -3.15 17.13 12.32
C CYS A 70 -2.07 17.02 11.22
N ASN A 71 -2.03 15.90 10.52
CA ASN A 71 -1.11 15.61 9.43
C ASN A 71 -1.81 15.36 8.09
N ALA A 72 -3.14 15.47 8.08
CA ALA A 72 -3.99 15.53 6.90
C ALA A 72 -5.07 16.61 7.09
N LEU A 73 -5.56 17.15 5.99
CA LEU A 73 -6.51 18.27 6.02
C LEU A 73 -7.72 18.01 5.12
N VAL A 74 -8.90 18.36 5.60
CA VAL A 74 -10.12 18.48 4.79
C VAL A 74 -10.52 19.95 4.76
N VAL A 75 -10.56 20.54 3.58
CA VAL A 75 -11.17 21.84 3.32
C VAL A 75 -12.63 21.59 2.94
N TYR A 76 -13.52 21.99 3.83
CA TYR A 76 -14.95 21.73 3.69
C TYR A 76 -15.69 23.01 3.29
N LEU A 77 -16.26 23.02 2.09
CA LEU A 77 -17.09 24.11 1.63
C LEU A 77 -18.50 23.97 2.24
N GLY A 78 -18.70 24.60 3.37
CA GLY A 78 -20.02 24.65 4.02
C GLY A 78 -21.01 25.56 3.25
N ASN A 79 -20.47 26.52 2.50
CA ASN A 79 -21.14 27.31 1.46
C ASN A 79 -20.16 27.58 0.32
N PHE A 80 -20.36 28.57 -0.53
CA PHE A 80 -19.57 28.85 -1.73
C PHE A 80 -18.05 28.91 -1.48
N GLY A 81 -17.61 29.44 -0.35
CA GLY A 81 -16.20 29.56 0.00
C GLY A 81 -15.46 30.74 -0.62
N PRO A 82 -14.38 31.24 0.02
CA PRO A 82 -13.51 32.30 -0.46
C PRO A 82 -12.33 31.71 -1.25
N GLU A 83 -12.37 31.73 -2.55
CA GLU A 83 -11.45 31.08 -3.51
C GLU A 83 -9.95 31.27 -3.18
N ILE A 84 -9.55 32.45 -2.66
CA ILE A 84 -8.16 32.73 -2.33
C ILE A 84 -7.77 32.00 -1.04
N SER A 85 -8.49 32.23 0.05
CA SER A 85 -8.12 31.74 1.38
C SER A 85 -8.19 30.22 1.46
N GLU A 86 -9.20 29.57 0.88
CA GLU A 86 -9.34 28.12 0.89
C GLU A 86 -8.23 27.41 0.08
N THR A 87 -7.81 27.99 -1.05
CA THR A 87 -6.75 27.40 -1.85
C THR A 87 -5.36 27.67 -1.30
N LEU A 88 -5.14 28.81 -0.63
CA LEU A 88 -3.92 29.11 0.09
C LEU A 88 -3.80 28.24 1.37
N LEU A 89 -4.92 27.96 2.05
CA LEU A 89 -4.96 27.00 3.15
C LEU A 89 -4.38 25.65 2.71
N ALA A 90 -4.85 25.11 1.59
CA ALA A 90 -4.32 23.88 1.03
C ALA A 90 -2.85 23.99 0.60
N LYS A 91 -2.45 25.12 0.04
CA LYS A 91 -1.08 25.35 -0.43
C LYS A 91 -0.05 25.38 0.68
N HIS A 92 -0.42 25.91 1.86
CA HIS A 92 0.47 26.10 3.00
C HIS A 92 0.39 24.99 4.06
N PHE A 93 -0.55 24.07 3.93
CA PHE A 93 -0.60 22.90 4.80
C PHE A 93 0.46 21.87 4.37
N ASP A 94 1.26 21.41 5.33
CA ASP A 94 2.29 20.39 5.07
C ASP A 94 1.71 18.97 5.26
N GLY A 95 0.96 18.51 4.28
CA GLY A 95 0.34 17.18 4.29
C GLY A 95 -0.63 16.99 3.13
N PRO A 96 -1.23 15.80 3.01
CA PRO A 96 -2.29 15.55 2.05
C PRO A 96 -3.55 16.36 2.40
N VAL A 97 -4.17 16.92 1.37
CA VAL A 97 -5.37 17.76 1.51
C VAL A 97 -6.49 17.18 0.64
N MET A 98 -7.69 17.14 1.18
CA MET A 98 -8.94 16.81 0.48
C MET A 98 -9.86 18.03 0.43
N PHE A 99 -10.61 18.17 -0.67
CA PHE A 99 -11.71 19.13 -0.78
C PHE A 99 -13.03 18.39 -0.94
N CYS A 100 -14.04 18.81 -0.19
CA CYS A 100 -15.43 18.41 -0.38
C CYS A 100 -16.38 19.54 0.01
N ALA A 101 -17.64 19.43 -0.40
CA ALA A 101 -18.62 20.50 -0.26
C ALA A 101 -19.99 19.97 0.21
N ALA A 102 -20.73 20.80 0.90
CA ALA A 102 -22.06 20.49 1.38
C ALA A 102 -23.09 20.53 0.25
N ALA A 103 -23.94 19.51 0.18
CA ALA A 103 -25.16 19.55 -0.63
C ALA A 103 -26.24 20.43 0.01
N GLU A 104 -27.13 20.96 -0.80
CA GLU A 104 -28.40 21.50 -0.31
C GLU A 104 -29.35 20.34 -0.02
N GLU A 105 -29.89 20.29 1.19
CA GLU A 105 -30.69 19.13 1.64
C GLU A 105 -32.21 19.36 1.49
N SER A 106 -32.67 20.62 1.35
CA SER A 106 -34.07 20.96 1.22
C SER A 106 -34.31 21.99 0.11
N ALA A 107 -35.39 21.82 -0.64
CA ALA A 107 -35.83 22.83 -1.61
C ALA A 107 -36.24 24.15 -0.95
N GLU A 108 -36.61 24.13 0.33
CA GLU A 108 -36.93 25.33 1.10
C GLU A 108 -35.69 26.20 1.36
N ASP A 109 -34.50 25.58 1.50
CA ASP A 109 -33.23 26.28 1.69
C ASP A 109 -32.81 27.10 0.46
N LEU A 110 -33.30 26.75 -0.74
CA LEU A 110 -32.94 27.44 -1.97
C LEU A 110 -33.39 28.90 -2.06
N MET A 111 -34.33 29.31 -1.21
CA MET A 111 -34.82 30.71 -1.18
C MET A 111 -33.94 31.61 -0.29
N ASP A 112 -33.78 31.24 0.96
CA ASP A 112 -33.17 32.14 1.96
C ASP A 112 -31.92 31.54 2.63
N GLY A 113 -31.71 30.23 2.60
CA GLY A 113 -30.65 29.50 3.31
C GLY A 113 -29.63 28.80 2.43
N ARG A 114 -29.64 29.03 1.11
CA ARG A 114 -28.75 28.32 0.19
C ARG A 114 -27.29 28.70 0.38
N GLY A 115 -26.39 27.73 0.22
CA GLY A 115 -24.96 27.91 0.38
C GLY A 115 -24.17 27.98 -0.92
N ASP A 116 -24.70 27.47 -2.02
CA ASP A 116 -24.06 27.41 -3.33
C ASP A 116 -22.68 26.70 -3.33
N ALA A 117 -22.47 25.76 -2.42
CA ALA A 117 -21.20 25.05 -2.28
C ALA A 117 -20.85 24.19 -3.52
N TYR A 118 -21.87 23.72 -4.25
CA TYR A 118 -21.69 23.01 -5.51
C TYR A 118 -20.97 23.88 -6.57
N CYS A 119 -21.38 25.12 -6.71
CA CYS A 119 -20.75 26.09 -7.59
C CYS A 119 -19.40 26.54 -7.04
N GLY A 120 -19.29 26.71 -5.71
CA GLY A 120 -18.02 27.00 -5.02
C GLY A 120 -16.95 25.96 -5.28
N MET A 121 -17.29 24.66 -5.29
CA MET A 121 -16.36 23.57 -5.56
C MET A 121 -15.72 23.65 -6.96
N LEU A 122 -16.46 24.10 -7.97
CA LEU A 122 -15.92 24.35 -9.31
C LEU A 122 -14.87 25.46 -9.28
N ASN A 123 -15.16 26.55 -8.58
CA ASN A 123 -14.23 27.67 -8.45
C ASN A 123 -12.98 27.30 -7.62
N ALA A 124 -13.17 26.55 -6.50
CA ALA A 124 -12.08 26.02 -5.75
C ALA A 124 -11.13 25.18 -6.61
N SER A 125 -11.66 24.23 -7.39
CA SER A 125 -10.87 23.37 -8.27
C SER A 125 -10.09 24.16 -9.34
N TYR A 126 -10.71 25.20 -9.93
CA TYR A 126 -10.06 26.10 -10.87
C TYR A 126 -8.88 26.84 -10.19
N ASN A 127 -9.10 27.40 -9.01
CA ASN A 127 -8.08 28.14 -8.27
C ASN A 127 -6.93 27.27 -7.77
N LEU A 128 -7.19 26.03 -7.34
CA LEU A 128 -6.17 25.03 -7.02
C LEU A 128 -5.26 24.78 -8.22
N LYS A 129 -5.84 24.61 -9.42
CA LYS A 129 -5.07 24.43 -10.66
C LYS A 129 -4.22 25.65 -11.01
N LEU A 130 -4.77 26.86 -10.89
CA LEU A 130 -4.02 28.11 -11.12
C LEU A 130 -2.77 28.21 -10.23
N ARG A 131 -2.84 27.72 -8.98
CA ARG A 131 -1.74 27.77 -8.02
C ARG A 131 -0.87 26.53 -8.03
N ASN A 132 -1.15 25.57 -8.90
CA ASN A 132 -0.49 24.27 -8.96
C ASN A 132 -0.49 23.55 -7.61
N VAL A 133 -1.64 23.60 -6.91
CA VAL A 133 -1.85 22.92 -5.63
C VAL A 133 -2.48 21.57 -5.89
N LYS A 134 -1.83 20.53 -5.38
CA LYS A 134 -2.28 19.15 -5.50
C LYS A 134 -3.14 18.77 -4.30
N VAL A 135 -4.36 18.32 -4.56
CA VAL A 135 -5.31 17.87 -3.55
C VAL A 135 -6.03 16.61 -4.03
N TYR A 136 -6.62 15.88 -3.09
CA TYR A 136 -7.59 14.83 -3.40
C TYR A 136 -8.98 15.46 -3.53
N ILE A 137 -9.69 15.11 -4.58
CA ILE A 137 -11.09 15.44 -4.80
C ILE A 137 -11.82 14.12 -5.03
N PRO A 138 -12.82 13.76 -4.19
CA PRO A 138 -13.62 12.55 -4.37
C PRO A 138 -14.29 12.48 -5.74
N GLU A 139 -14.72 11.29 -6.16
CA GLU A 139 -15.41 11.07 -7.44
C GLU A 139 -16.64 11.99 -7.62
N TYR A 140 -17.41 12.18 -6.54
CA TYR A 140 -18.44 13.20 -6.45
C TYR A 140 -18.25 13.99 -5.14
N PRO A 141 -17.68 15.20 -5.18
CA PRO A 141 -17.19 15.88 -3.99
C PRO A 141 -18.24 16.69 -3.23
N VAL A 142 -19.52 16.56 -3.55
CA VAL A 142 -20.61 17.31 -2.93
C VAL A 142 -21.61 16.33 -2.32
N GLY A 143 -21.92 16.49 -1.04
CA GLY A 143 -22.80 15.55 -0.35
C GLY A 143 -23.41 16.08 0.94
N THR A 144 -24.34 15.30 1.47
CA THR A 144 -24.84 15.45 2.84
C THR A 144 -23.72 15.24 3.86
N ALA A 145 -23.97 15.53 5.12
CA ALA A 145 -23.02 15.29 6.21
C ALA A 145 -22.57 13.81 6.25
N ASP A 146 -23.50 12.87 6.07
CA ASP A 146 -23.21 11.43 6.05
C ASP A 146 -22.35 11.00 4.85
N GLU A 147 -22.62 11.53 3.66
CA GLU A 147 -21.84 11.26 2.46
C GLU A 147 -20.44 11.89 2.53
N CYS A 148 -20.32 13.11 3.03
CA CYS A 148 -19.02 13.74 3.27
C CYS A 148 -18.19 13.00 4.31
N ALA A 149 -18.82 12.41 5.34
CA ALA A 149 -18.14 11.56 6.30
C ALA A 149 -17.55 10.30 5.64
N ASP A 150 -18.30 9.68 4.72
CA ASP A 150 -17.81 8.54 3.93
C ASP A 150 -16.64 8.95 3.01
N MET A 151 -16.72 10.11 2.35
CA MET A 151 -15.63 10.66 1.54
C MET A 151 -14.35 10.88 2.35
N ILE A 152 -14.47 11.39 3.60
CA ILE A 152 -13.32 11.55 4.50
C ILE A 152 -12.73 10.19 4.87
N HIS A 153 -13.57 9.21 5.15
CA HIS A 153 -13.11 7.86 5.46
C HIS A 153 -12.37 7.22 4.27
N GLU A 154 -12.85 7.40 3.06
CA GLU A 154 -12.17 6.97 1.82
C GLU A 154 -10.84 7.71 1.57
N PHE A 155 -10.69 8.93 2.08
CA PHE A 155 -9.44 9.68 2.00
C PHE A 155 -8.36 9.15 2.96
N MET A 156 -8.74 8.50 4.08
CA MET A 156 -7.79 8.05 5.10
C MET A 156 -6.66 7.16 4.57
N PRO A 157 -6.91 6.09 3.77
CA PRO A 157 -5.84 5.28 3.21
C PRO A 157 -4.96 6.05 2.22
N ILE A 158 -5.52 7.01 1.49
CA ILE A 158 -4.77 7.89 0.56
C ILE A 158 -3.83 8.78 1.37
N ALA A 159 -4.36 9.47 2.38
CA ALA A 159 -3.59 10.34 3.27
C ALA A 159 -2.46 9.56 3.96
N ARG A 160 -2.76 8.39 4.50
CA ARG A 160 -1.79 7.51 5.17
C ARG A 160 -0.63 7.15 4.25
N THR A 161 -0.91 6.79 3.02
CA THR A 161 0.12 6.44 2.04
C THR A 161 1.02 7.63 1.72
N ILE A 162 0.45 8.81 1.53
CA ILE A 162 1.22 10.02 1.20
C ILE A 162 2.11 10.45 2.37
N ILE A 163 1.57 10.41 3.60
CA ILE A 163 2.34 10.67 4.82
C ILE A 163 3.48 9.65 4.94
N GLY A 164 3.17 8.38 4.72
CA GLY A 164 4.15 7.31 4.78
C GLY A 164 5.30 7.49 3.80
N LEU A 165 4.99 7.74 2.53
CA LEU A 165 6.00 7.91 1.48
C LEU A 165 6.96 9.08 1.75
N LYS A 166 6.46 10.19 2.27
CA LYS A 166 7.29 11.35 2.64
C LYS A 166 8.33 11.03 3.71
N SER A 167 8.11 10.00 4.51
CA SER A 167 8.98 9.60 5.62
C SER A 167 9.49 8.16 5.50
N LEU A 168 9.41 7.56 4.32
CA LEU A 168 9.88 6.20 4.03
C LEU A 168 11.36 6.19 3.67
N LYS A 169 12.10 5.23 4.24
CA LYS A 169 13.39 4.77 3.74
C LYS A 169 13.30 3.33 3.27
N ILE A 170 13.81 3.03 2.08
CA ILE A 170 14.01 1.65 1.63
C ILE A 170 15.48 1.30 1.80
N ILE A 171 15.77 0.31 2.63
CA ILE A 171 17.11 -0.20 2.88
C ILE A 171 17.32 -1.43 2.01
N SER A 172 18.30 -1.40 1.12
CA SER A 172 18.61 -2.52 0.24
C SER A 172 19.94 -3.18 0.60
N PHE A 173 19.99 -4.51 0.43
CA PHE A 173 21.18 -5.34 0.58
C PHE A 173 21.46 -6.08 -0.74
N GLY A 174 22.31 -5.53 -1.53
CA GLY A 174 22.57 -6.10 -2.82
C GLY A 174 23.61 -5.35 -3.63
N PRO A 175 23.78 -5.59 -4.89
CA PRO A 175 22.77 -5.39 -5.96
C PRO A 175 21.85 -6.60 -6.17
N ARG A 176 20.80 -6.38 -6.99
CA ARG A 176 19.95 -7.47 -7.48
C ARG A 176 20.78 -8.66 -7.99
N PRO A 177 20.25 -9.87 -8.00
CA PRO A 177 20.93 -11.01 -8.59
C PRO A 177 21.28 -10.76 -10.06
N LEU A 178 22.39 -11.34 -10.51
CA LEU A 178 22.80 -11.29 -11.92
C LEU A 178 21.69 -11.83 -12.83
N ASN A 179 21.49 -11.22 -13.98
CA ASN A 179 20.43 -11.53 -14.95
C ASN A 179 18.98 -11.29 -14.45
N PHE A 180 18.79 -10.69 -13.28
CA PHE A 180 17.47 -10.36 -12.74
C PHE A 180 17.14 -8.88 -12.99
N LEU A 181 17.20 -8.44 -14.24
CA LEU A 181 17.01 -7.04 -14.66
C LEU A 181 15.60 -6.53 -14.36
N ALA A 182 14.63 -7.42 -14.18
CA ALA A 182 13.26 -7.08 -13.77
C ALA A 182 13.20 -6.36 -12.41
N CYS A 183 14.20 -6.56 -11.55
CA CYS A 183 14.34 -5.87 -10.26
C CYS A 183 15.26 -4.63 -10.34
N ASN A 184 15.56 -4.15 -11.53
CA ASN A 184 16.32 -2.92 -11.69
C ASN A 184 15.49 -1.69 -11.30
N ALA A 185 16.05 -0.79 -10.51
CA ALA A 185 15.32 0.34 -9.96
C ALA A 185 15.98 1.67 -10.32
N PRO A 186 15.40 2.46 -11.25
CA PRO A 186 15.77 3.86 -11.38
C PRO A 186 15.32 4.63 -10.13
N ILE A 187 16.29 5.15 -9.36
CA ILE A 187 16.03 5.73 -8.04
C ILE A 187 15.45 7.15 -8.08
N LYS A 188 15.67 7.89 -9.17
CA LYS A 188 15.19 9.28 -9.29
C LYS A 188 13.67 9.42 -8.98
N PRO A 189 12.77 8.61 -9.54
CA PRO A 189 11.35 8.72 -9.22
C PRO A 189 11.02 8.47 -7.75
N LEU A 190 11.84 7.67 -7.05
CA LEU A 190 11.66 7.42 -5.61
C LEU A 190 11.93 8.68 -4.78
N TYR A 191 13.01 9.39 -5.08
CA TYR A 191 13.29 10.70 -4.47
C TYR A 191 12.21 11.74 -4.79
N ASP A 192 11.66 11.72 -6.00
CA ASP A 192 10.55 12.61 -6.38
C ASP A 192 9.25 12.31 -5.58
N LEU A 193 9.07 11.07 -5.12
CA LEU A 193 8.01 10.67 -4.20
C LEU A 193 8.30 10.99 -2.73
N GLY A 194 9.52 11.44 -2.41
CA GLY A 194 9.98 11.68 -1.04
C GLY A 194 10.60 10.46 -0.35
N VAL A 195 10.75 9.34 -1.06
CA VAL A 195 11.32 8.09 -0.53
C VAL A 195 12.84 8.16 -0.58
N GLU A 196 13.49 7.83 0.53
CA GLU A 196 14.95 7.72 0.64
C GLU A 196 15.39 6.29 0.36
N ILE A 197 16.53 6.12 -0.30
CA ILE A 197 17.13 4.82 -0.59
C ILE A 197 18.50 4.74 0.07
N GLU A 198 18.74 3.64 0.78
CA GLU A 198 20.04 3.28 1.33
C GLU A 198 20.50 1.95 0.72
N GLU A 199 21.61 2.00 -0.01
CA GLU A 199 22.17 0.82 -0.68
C GLU A 199 23.37 0.30 0.10
N ASN A 200 23.25 -0.95 0.58
CA ASN A 200 24.28 -1.66 1.33
C ASN A 200 24.69 -2.93 0.59
N SER A 201 25.86 -3.47 0.93
CA SER A 201 26.26 -4.78 0.43
C SER A 201 25.78 -5.92 1.34
N GLU A 202 25.71 -7.13 0.80
CA GLU A 202 25.48 -8.33 1.62
C GLU A 202 26.62 -8.59 2.62
N LEU A 203 27.84 -8.07 2.35
CA LEU A 203 28.97 -8.19 3.28
C LEU A 203 28.77 -7.32 4.52
N ASP A 204 28.20 -6.14 4.39
CA ASP A 204 27.86 -5.28 5.54
C ASP A 204 26.82 -5.98 6.44
N LEU A 205 25.80 -6.58 5.81
CA LEU A 205 24.79 -7.34 6.52
C LEU A 205 25.39 -8.59 7.22
N PHE A 206 26.31 -9.28 6.54
CA PHE A 206 26.96 -10.46 7.11
C PHE A 206 27.86 -10.09 8.30
N GLU A 207 28.59 -9.00 8.23
CA GLU A 207 29.38 -8.46 9.34
C GLU A 207 28.49 -8.10 10.54
N ALA A 208 27.37 -7.44 10.29
CA ALA A 208 26.39 -7.12 11.31
C ALA A 208 25.78 -8.39 11.94
N PHE A 209 25.45 -9.39 11.12
CA PHE A 209 24.95 -10.68 11.59
C PHE A 209 25.95 -11.37 12.55
N ASN A 210 27.23 -11.40 12.19
CA ASN A 210 28.27 -11.99 13.04
C ASN A 210 28.43 -11.25 14.37
N LYS A 211 28.25 -9.94 14.42
CA LYS A 211 28.28 -9.15 15.67
C LYS A 211 27.16 -9.51 16.64
N HIS A 212 26.08 -10.08 16.17
CA HIS A 212 24.96 -10.54 16.99
C HIS A 212 25.08 -12.01 17.42
N GLU A 213 26.24 -12.67 17.20
CA GLU A 213 26.47 -14.02 17.71
C GLU A 213 26.38 -14.05 19.24
N GLY A 214 25.48 -14.88 19.76
CA GLY A 214 25.25 -14.97 21.20
C GLY A 214 24.47 -13.80 21.81
N ASP A 215 23.78 -12.98 21.02
CA ASP A 215 22.95 -11.91 21.55
C ASP A 215 21.93 -12.43 22.57
N PRO A 216 21.79 -11.80 23.75
CA PRO A 216 20.91 -12.26 24.82
C PRO A 216 19.41 -12.25 24.47
N ARG A 217 19.00 -11.60 23.42
CA ARG A 217 17.61 -11.57 22.90
C ARG A 217 17.23 -12.83 22.11
N ILE A 218 18.23 -13.58 21.60
CA ILE A 218 18.01 -14.77 20.76
C ILE A 218 17.03 -15.77 21.39
N PRO A 219 17.18 -16.19 22.66
CA PRO A 219 16.27 -17.17 23.26
C PRO A 219 14.81 -16.72 23.26
N LYS A 220 14.56 -15.44 23.46
CA LYS A 220 13.20 -14.89 23.44
C LYS A 220 12.58 -14.89 22.04
N VAL A 221 13.35 -14.52 21.03
CA VAL A 221 12.90 -14.56 19.64
C VAL A 221 12.65 -15.99 19.17
N VAL A 222 13.49 -16.94 19.59
CA VAL A 222 13.26 -18.39 19.33
C VAL A 222 11.95 -18.86 19.95
N GLU A 223 11.66 -18.53 21.20
CA GLU A 223 10.37 -18.86 21.85
C GLU A 223 9.17 -18.31 21.05
N ASP A 224 9.27 -17.07 20.56
CA ASP A 224 8.21 -16.45 19.76
C ASP A 224 8.06 -17.14 18.38
N MET A 225 9.16 -17.56 17.75
CA MET A 225 9.16 -18.34 16.52
C MET A 225 8.56 -19.73 16.72
N GLU A 226 8.92 -20.43 17.78
CA GLU A 226 8.34 -21.74 18.13
C GLU A 226 6.84 -21.67 18.34
N LYS A 227 6.38 -20.62 19.03
CA LYS A 227 4.96 -20.38 19.26
C LYS A 227 4.20 -20.09 17.95
N GLU A 228 4.79 -19.27 17.07
CA GLU A 228 4.21 -18.94 15.76
C GLU A 228 4.09 -20.15 14.85
N LEU A 229 5.14 -20.94 14.75
CA LEU A 229 5.19 -22.11 13.88
C LEU A 229 4.39 -23.31 14.45
N GLY A 230 4.35 -23.49 15.76
CA GLY A 230 3.66 -24.58 16.42
C GLY A 230 4.04 -25.94 15.83
N LYS A 231 3.06 -26.68 15.31
CA LYS A 231 3.28 -27.99 14.67
C LYS A 231 4.05 -27.91 13.34
N GLY A 232 4.14 -26.74 12.74
CA GLY A 232 4.91 -26.47 11.52
C GLY A 232 6.40 -26.25 11.76
N ASN A 233 6.85 -26.27 13.01
CA ASN A 233 8.27 -26.16 13.36
C ASN A 233 9.03 -27.46 13.04
N MET A 234 9.33 -27.66 11.76
CA MET A 234 9.99 -28.88 11.27
C MET A 234 11.51 -28.81 11.34
N LYS A 235 12.07 -27.67 11.73
CA LYS A 235 13.50 -27.37 11.74
C LYS A 235 13.89 -26.52 12.95
N PRO A 236 13.65 -26.99 14.18
CA PRO A 236 13.94 -26.20 15.39
C PRO A 236 15.42 -25.86 15.57
N GLU A 237 16.32 -26.66 15.01
CA GLU A 237 17.77 -26.49 15.11
C GLU A 237 18.30 -25.21 14.43
N ILE A 238 17.54 -24.63 13.48
CA ILE A 238 17.97 -23.43 12.76
C ILE A 238 17.39 -22.15 13.37
N LEU A 239 16.39 -22.23 14.27
CA LEU A 239 15.74 -21.07 14.86
C LEU A 239 16.70 -20.08 15.54
N PRO A 240 17.76 -20.51 16.26
CA PRO A 240 18.71 -19.55 16.83
C PRO A 240 19.40 -18.66 15.80
N LYS A 241 19.76 -19.20 14.62
CA LYS A 241 20.35 -18.41 13.53
C LYS A 241 19.33 -17.47 12.88
N LEU A 242 18.10 -17.93 12.71
CA LEU A 242 17.03 -17.09 12.19
C LEU A 242 16.68 -15.96 13.17
N ALA A 243 16.65 -16.23 14.47
CA ALA A 243 16.46 -15.23 15.51
C ALA A 243 17.60 -14.19 15.54
N GLN A 244 18.85 -14.64 15.42
CA GLN A 244 20.01 -13.76 15.27
C GLN A 244 19.85 -12.84 14.04
N TYR A 245 19.40 -13.37 12.93
CA TYR A 245 19.19 -12.60 11.69
C TYR A 245 18.03 -11.60 11.82
N GLU A 246 16.92 -11.98 12.47
CA GLU A 246 15.81 -11.05 12.75
C GLU A 246 16.27 -9.88 13.63
N ILE A 247 17.01 -10.16 14.69
CA ILE A 247 17.60 -9.13 15.55
C ILE A 247 18.53 -8.21 14.75
N THR A 248 19.38 -8.79 13.91
CA THR A 248 20.29 -8.03 13.05
C THR A 248 19.55 -7.04 12.14
N LEU A 249 18.48 -7.49 11.49
CA LEU A 249 17.69 -6.61 10.61
C LEU A 249 16.95 -5.52 11.39
N LEU A 250 16.40 -5.85 12.56
CA LEU A 250 15.69 -4.87 13.39
C LEU A 250 16.64 -3.80 13.94
N ASP A 251 17.81 -4.18 14.43
CA ASP A 251 18.82 -3.24 14.89
C ASP A 251 19.38 -2.39 13.74
N TRP A 252 19.60 -3.02 12.57
CA TRP A 252 19.99 -2.27 11.36
C TRP A 252 18.97 -1.18 11.01
N VAL A 253 17.68 -1.52 11.03
CA VAL A 253 16.60 -0.56 10.77
C VAL A 253 16.66 0.59 11.77
N GLU A 254 16.79 0.33 13.06
CA GLU A 254 16.84 1.40 14.09
C GLU A 254 18.08 2.29 13.94
N ASP A 255 19.23 1.71 13.62
CA ASP A 255 20.48 2.46 13.49
C ASP A 255 20.54 3.29 12.18
N HIS A 256 19.87 2.82 11.12
CA HIS A 256 19.99 3.37 9.77
C HIS A 256 18.78 4.16 9.26
N ARG A 257 17.61 4.08 9.90
CA ARG A 257 16.43 4.85 9.45
C ARG A 257 16.66 6.36 9.48
N GLY A 258 17.55 6.86 10.33
CA GLY A 258 17.86 8.28 10.47
C GLY A 258 16.67 9.07 11.01
N TYR A 259 16.31 10.17 10.33
CA TYR A 259 15.13 10.96 10.68
C TYR A 259 13.82 10.43 10.06
N ARG A 260 13.90 9.37 9.27
CA ARG A 260 12.72 8.74 8.66
C ARG A 260 11.95 7.93 9.71
N GLU A 261 10.64 7.88 9.55
CA GLU A 261 9.77 7.21 10.51
C GLU A 261 9.46 5.77 10.07
N TYR A 262 9.44 5.51 8.77
CA TYR A 262 9.02 4.23 8.18
C TYR A 262 10.13 3.63 7.34
N VAL A 263 10.15 2.30 7.31
CA VAL A 263 11.18 1.53 6.60
C VAL A 263 10.57 0.38 5.84
N ALA A 264 11.13 0.09 4.68
CA ALA A 264 10.96 -1.18 3.97
C ALA A 264 12.35 -1.72 3.60
N ILE A 265 12.46 -3.03 3.40
CA ILE A 265 13.73 -3.70 3.10
C ILE A 265 13.63 -4.36 1.73
N ALA A 266 14.72 -4.33 0.97
CA ALA A 266 14.90 -5.08 -0.26
C ALA A 266 16.17 -5.93 -0.17
N GLY A 267 16.03 -7.25 -0.05
CA GLY A 267 17.14 -8.17 0.12
C GLY A 267 17.12 -9.32 -0.89
N LYS A 268 18.15 -10.15 -0.90
CA LYS A 268 18.19 -11.36 -1.73
C LYS A 268 18.75 -12.53 -0.95
N CYS A 269 18.40 -13.75 -1.39
CA CYS A 269 18.86 -14.99 -0.76
C CYS A 269 19.82 -15.79 -1.65
N TRP A 270 20.19 -15.28 -2.82
CA TRP A 270 21.05 -15.98 -3.75
C TRP A 270 21.90 -14.99 -4.59
N PRO A 271 23.07 -15.39 -5.15
CA PRO A 271 23.57 -16.78 -5.18
C PRO A 271 24.41 -17.19 -3.97
N ALA A 272 24.87 -16.27 -3.11
CA ALA A 272 25.86 -16.54 -2.08
C ALA A 272 25.32 -16.54 -0.64
N PHE A 273 24.13 -15.99 -0.40
CA PHE A 273 23.57 -15.82 0.93
C PHE A 273 23.56 -17.14 1.73
N GLN A 274 23.04 -18.22 1.14
CA GLN A 274 22.90 -19.51 1.80
C GLN A 274 24.22 -20.08 2.29
N THR A 275 25.27 -19.96 1.48
CA THR A 275 26.60 -20.51 1.82
C THR A 275 27.32 -19.68 2.87
N GLN A 276 27.00 -18.41 3.02
CA GLN A 276 27.60 -17.51 4.00
C GLN A 276 26.85 -17.55 5.33
N PHE A 277 25.52 -17.38 5.31
CA PHE A 277 24.70 -17.37 6.51
C PHE A 277 24.32 -18.78 7.00
N GLY A 278 24.30 -19.76 6.12
CA GLY A 278 23.95 -21.15 6.42
C GLY A 278 22.45 -21.45 6.48
N PHE A 279 21.61 -20.54 5.92
CA PHE A 279 20.15 -20.67 5.86
C PHE A 279 19.58 -19.78 4.74
N VAL A 280 18.27 -19.79 4.52
CA VAL A 280 17.54 -18.82 3.66
C VAL A 280 16.69 -17.88 4.53
N PRO A 281 16.56 -16.59 4.16
CA PRO A 281 15.94 -15.56 5.02
C PRO A 281 14.40 -15.55 4.96
N CYS A 282 13.77 -16.39 4.15
CA CYS A 282 12.35 -16.28 3.77
C CYS A 282 11.40 -16.19 4.99
N TYR A 283 11.60 -17.04 6.03
CA TYR A 283 10.76 -17.00 7.23
C TYR A 283 10.95 -15.72 8.04
N VAL A 284 12.18 -15.23 8.16
CA VAL A 284 12.42 -13.95 8.84
C VAL A 284 11.78 -12.79 8.06
N ASN A 285 11.89 -12.79 6.74
CA ASN A 285 11.20 -11.80 5.88
C ASN A 285 9.69 -11.83 6.09
N SER A 286 9.09 -13.04 6.16
CA SER A 286 7.67 -13.25 6.50
C SER A 286 7.29 -12.61 7.84
N ARG A 287 8.12 -12.77 8.85
CA ARG A 287 7.88 -12.22 10.20
C ARG A 287 7.95 -10.69 10.20
N LEU A 288 8.98 -10.11 9.60
CA LEU A 288 9.11 -8.65 9.49
C LEU A 288 7.92 -8.03 8.72
N THR A 289 7.51 -8.65 7.61
CA THR A 289 6.31 -8.24 6.89
C THR A 289 5.06 -8.32 7.78
N GLY A 290 4.94 -9.36 8.61
CA GLY A 290 3.88 -9.49 9.61
C GLY A 290 3.93 -8.46 10.74
N MET A 291 5.09 -7.84 10.98
CA MET A 291 5.29 -6.71 11.90
C MET A 291 5.05 -5.35 11.24
N GLY A 292 4.67 -5.32 9.96
CA GLY A 292 4.46 -4.10 9.17
C GLY A 292 5.73 -3.53 8.54
N ILE A 293 6.84 -4.26 8.53
CA ILE A 293 8.09 -3.90 7.85
C ILE A 293 8.19 -4.77 6.59
N PRO A 294 7.78 -4.28 5.41
CA PRO A 294 7.87 -5.07 4.18
C PRO A 294 9.30 -5.46 3.85
N VAL A 295 9.48 -6.71 3.41
CA VAL A 295 10.78 -7.23 2.96
C VAL A 295 10.61 -7.90 1.61
N SER A 296 10.97 -7.22 0.53
CA SER A 296 10.93 -7.78 -0.82
C SER A 296 12.17 -8.60 -1.15
N CYS A 297 11.98 -9.62 -1.99
CA CYS A 297 13.07 -10.45 -2.48
C CYS A 297 13.74 -9.87 -3.73
N GLU A 298 14.89 -10.44 -4.09
CA GLU A 298 15.72 -10.14 -5.27
C GLU A 298 16.12 -8.68 -5.38
N VAL A 299 16.16 -7.96 -4.23
CA VAL A 299 16.42 -6.52 -4.15
C VAL A 299 15.45 -5.72 -5.02
N ASP A 300 14.18 -6.15 -5.03
CA ASP A 300 13.12 -5.45 -5.73
C ASP A 300 12.65 -4.23 -4.93
N ILE A 301 13.31 -3.10 -5.12
CA ILE A 301 13.03 -1.84 -4.41
C ILE A 301 11.60 -1.36 -4.70
N TYR A 302 11.10 -1.49 -5.95
CA TYR A 302 9.72 -1.14 -6.28
C TYR A 302 8.72 -2.18 -5.76
N GLY A 303 9.15 -3.42 -5.54
CA GLY A 303 8.39 -4.42 -4.79
C GLY A 303 8.18 -3.97 -3.34
N ALA A 304 9.26 -3.62 -2.64
CA ALA A 304 9.20 -3.10 -1.27
C ALA A 304 8.34 -1.83 -1.15
N LEU A 305 8.47 -0.91 -2.12
CA LEU A 305 7.60 0.27 -2.22
C LEU A 305 6.13 -0.11 -2.36
N SER A 306 5.81 -1.06 -3.24
CA SER A 306 4.44 -1.51 -3.48
C SER A 306 3.86 -2.18 -2.23
N GLU A 307 4.62 -3.07 -1.58
CA GLU A 307 4.19 -3.70 -0.31
C GLU A 307 3.94 -2.64 0.77
N PHE A 308 4.78 -1.61 0.89
CA PHE A 308 4.57 -0.53 1.86
C PHE A 308 3.31 0.29 1.55
N ILE A 309 3.08 0.64 0.29
CA ILE A 309 1.83 1.32 -0.15
C ILE A 309 0.62 0.46 0.21
N GLY A 310 0.66 -0.82 -0.10
CA GLY A 310 -0.42 -1.74 0.25
C GLY A 310 -0.66 -1.86 1.75
N THR A 311 0.40 -1.90 2.56
CA THR A 311 0.31 -1.90 4.02
C THR A 311 -0.34 -0.61 4.54
N CYS A 312 0.00 0.55 3.98
CA CYS A 312 -0.64 1.82 4.31
C CYS A 312 -2.13 1.84 3.96
N VAL A 313 -2.52 1.22 2.85
CA VAL A 313 -3.91 1.18 2.39
C VAL A 313 -4.74 0.18 3.19
N SER A 314 -4.23 -1.04 3.38
CA SER A 314 -4.97 -2.14 4.00
C SER A 314 -4.87 -2.20 5.52
N LEU A 315 -3.87 -1.57 6.13
CA LEU A 315 -3.49 -1.72 7.55
C LEU A 315 -3.14 -3.18 7.93
N ASP A 316 -2.72 -3.96 6.96
CA ASP A 316 -2.46 -5.39 7.11
C ASP A 316 -1.19 -5.79 6.35
N ALA A 317 -0.69 -7.00 6.61
CA ALA A 317 0.45 -7.53 5.90
C ALA A 317 0.15 -7.73 4.41
N VAL A 318 1.05 -7.24 3.58
CA VAL A 318 1.04 -7.38 2.12
C VAL A 318 2.19 -8.29 1.72
N THR A 319 2.02 -9.11 0.70
CA THR A 319 3.08 -10.02 0.24
C THR A 319 3.47 -9.73 -1.20
N LEU A 320 4.74 -9.91 -1.52
CA LEU A 320 5.23 -9.91 -2.89
C LEU A 320 5.14 -11.32 -3.46
N LEU A 321 4.51 -11.48 -4.62
CA LEU A 321 4.38 -12.78 -5.31
C LEU A 321 4.75 -12.66 -6.79
N ASP A 322 5.22 -13.79 -7.33
CA ASP A 322 5.38 -13.99 -8.77
C ASP A 322 4.02 -14.32 -9.40
N ILE A 323 3.74 -13.77 -10.56
CA ILE A 323 2.82 -14.39 -11.51
C ILE A 323 3.59 -15.57 -12.10
N ASN A 324 3.52 -16.72 -11.43
CA ASN A 324 4.51 -17.77 -11.59
C ASN A 324 4.18 -18.72 -12.73
N ASN A 325 3.02 -19.37 -12.68
CA ASN A 325 2.61 -20.37 -13.66
C ASN A 325 1.14 -20.24 -14.05
N THR A 326 0.80 -20.79 -15.20
CA THR A 326 -0.60 -21.13 -15.50
C THR A 326 -1.07 -22.24 -14.58
N VAL A 327 -2.36 -22.25 -14.24
CA VAL A 327 -2.96 -23.40 -13.54
C VAL A 327 -2.97 -24.60 -14.48
N PRO A 328 -2.42 -25.77 -14.07
CA PRO A 328 -2.45 -26.99 -14.87
C PRO A 328 -3.87 -27.40 -15.27
N ALA A 329 -4.02 -27.94 -16.47
CA ALA A 329 -5.34 -28.26 -17.02
C ALA A 329 -6.10 -29.31 -16.21
N ASP A 330 -5.41 -30.28 -15.64
CA ASP A 330 -5.99 -31.31 -14.77
C ASP A 330 -6.52 -30.68 -13.47
N LEU A 331 -5.75 -29.85 -12.80
CA LEU A 331 -6.16 -29.12 -11.60
C LEU A 331 -7.34 -28.18 -11.90
N TYR A 332 -7.30 -27.44 -13.02
CA TYR A 332 -8.41 -26.60 -13.43
C TYR A 332 -9.69 -27.42 -13.65
N ASN A 333 -9.61 -28.52 -14.38
CA ASN A 333 -10.79 -29.35 -14.70
C ASN A 333 -11.37 -30.05 -13.47
N SER A 334 -10.55 -30.47 -12.49
CA SER A 334 -11.03 -31.17 -11.28
C SER A 334 -11.55 -30.23 -10.21
N ASP A 335 -10.93 -29.05 -10.02
CA ASP A 335 -11.15 -28.26 -8.83
C ASP A 335 -11.72 -26.85 -9.07
N ILE A 336 -11.71 -26.33 -10.30
CA ILE A 336 -12.09 -24.95 -10.59
C ILE A 336 -13.27 -24.83 -11.54
N LYS A 337 -13.22 -25.53 -12.69
CA LYS A 337 -14.07 -25.34 -13.86
C LYS A 337 -15.58 -25.24 -13.58
N ASP A 338 -16.12 -26.17 -12.81
CA ASP A 338 -17.56 -26.23 -12.56
C ASP A 338 -17.92 -25.73 -11.13
N LYS A 339 -16.94 -25.19 -10.42
CA LYS A 339 -17.08 -24.73 -9.03
C LYS A 339 -16.94 -23.21 -8.87
N THR A 340 -16.45 -22.53 -9.91
CA THR A 340 -16.22 -21.09 -9.90
C THR A 340 -16.64 -20.48 -11.25
N PRO A 341 -16.88 -19.16 -11.32
CA PRO A 341 -17.20 -18.50 -12.59
C PRO A 341 -16.00 -18.29 -13.53
N TYR A 342 -14.80 -18.64 -13.10
CA TYR A 342 -13.57 -18.31 -13.79
C TYR A 342 -13.24 -19.32 -14.90
N THR A 343 -12.77 -18.80 -16.03
CA THR A 343 -12.13 -19.62 -17.07
C THR A 343 -10.69 -19.93 -16.67
N GLN A 344 -10.05 -20.91 -17.31
CA GLN A 344 -8.65 -21.22 -17.05
C GLN A 344 -7.73 -20.00 -17.31
N LYS A 345 -8.09 -19.14 -18.25
CA LYS A 345 -7.32 -17.91 -18.55
C LYS A 345 -7.47 -16.81 -17.51
N ASP A 346 -8.46 -16.91 -16.63
CA ASP A 346 -8.62 -16.01 -15.51
C ASP A 346 -7.78 -16.42 -14.30
N THR A 347 -7.15 -17.60 -14.33
CA THR A 347 -6.41 -18.18 -13.22
C THR A 347 -4.90 -18.28 -13.45
N PHE A 348 -4.14 -18.17 -12.36
CA PHE A 348 -2.68 -18.39 -12.35
C PHE A 348 -2.22 -18.88 -10.97
N MET A 349 -1.00 -19.43 -10.94
CA MET A 349 -0.33 -19.76 -9.68
C MET A 349 0.46 -18.53 -9.23
N GLY A 350 0.08 -17.95 -8.11
CA GLY A 350 0.86 -16.91 -7.42
C GLY A 350 1.82 -17.58 -6.44
N PHE A 351 3.10 -17.28 -6.52
CA PHE A 351 4.14 -18.01 -5.81
C PHE A 351 5.23 -17.08 -5.27
N HIS A 352 5.76 -17.40 -4.10
CA HIS A 352 7.12 -17.04 -3.69
C HIS A 352 7.72 -18.12 -2.81
N CYS A 353 9.06 -18.03 -2.59
CA CYS A 353 9.78 -19.10 -1.89
C CYS A 353 9.34 -19.32 -0.43
N GLY A 354 8.69 -18.35 0.21
CA GLY A 354 8.22 -18.49 1.60
C GLY A 354 8.33 -17.23 2.45
N ASN A 355 8.14 -16.05 1.85
CA ASN A 355 8.15 -14.74 2.52
C ASN A 355 6.75 -14.20 2.85
N THR A 356 5.67 -14.89 2.49
CA THR A 356 4.32 -14.49 2.88
C THR A 356 4.14 -14.61 4.40
N CYS A 357 3.55 -13.59 5.03
CA CYS A 357 3.25 -13.59 6.46
C CYS A 357 2.45 -14.85 6.86
N SER A 358 2.86 -15.51 7.94
CA SER A 358 2.24 -16.73 8.46
C SER A 358 0.73 -16.63 8.64
N LYS A 359 0.23 -15.44 9.04
CA LYS A 359 -1.20 -15.16 9.21
C LYS A 359 -2.01 -15.15 7.91
N LYS A 360 -1.34 -15.10 6.77
CA LYS A 360 -1.94 -15.12 5.43
C LYS A 360 -1.84 -16.48 4.75
N LEU A 361 -1.36 -17.47 5.48
CA LEU A 361 -1.30 -18.86 5.03
C LEU A 361 -2.40 -19.69 5.73
N ALA A 362 -3.05 -20.58 4.99
CA ALA A 362 -4.04 -21.52 5.54
C ALA A 362 -3.39 -22.51 6.52
N PHE A 363 -2.14 -22.83 6.29
CA PHE A 363 -1.23 -23.54 7.20
C PHE A 363 0.20 -23.09 6.90
N CYS A 364 1.11 -23.27 7.85
CA CYS A 364 2.53 -22.99 7.60
C CYS A 364 3.41 -24.11 8.12
N SER A 365 4.52 -24.34 7.40
CA SER A 365 5.53 -25.31 7.78
C SER A 365 6.91 -24.81 7.36
N MET A 366 7.84 -24.75 8.31
CA MET A 366 9.23 -24.41 7.99
C MET A 366 9.90 -25.59 7.30
N LYS A 367 10.48 -25.34 6.14
CA LYS A 367 11.17 -26.34 5.35
C LYS A 367 12.45 -25.78 4.73
N TYR A 368 12.92 -26.45 3.70
CA TYR A 368 14.06 -26.02 2.88
C TYR A 368 13.58 -25.53 1.51
N GLN A 369 14.31 -24.59 0.95
CA GLN A 369 14.02 -24.00 -0.35
C GLN A 369 14.36 -24.96 -1.49
N LYS A 370 13.33 -25.56 -2.11
CA LYS A 370 13.49 -26.65 -3.07
C LYS A 370 14.19 -26.26 -4.38
N ILE A 371 14.09 -25.00 -4.80
CA ILE A 371 14.74 -24.53 -6.02
C ILE A 371 16.26 -24.51 -5.79
N MET A 372 16.70 -23.94 -4.68
CA MET A 372 18.11 -23.81 -4.33
C MET A 372 18.74 -25.18 -3.98
N ALA A 373 17.99 -26.08 -3.36
CA ALA A 373 18.44 -27.42 -3.05
C ALA A 373 18.74 -28.30 -4.27
N ARG A 374 18.44 -27.82 -5.48
CA ARG A 374 18.88 -28.48 -6.72
C ARG A 374 20.39 -28.35 -6.96
N SER A 375 21.02 -27.31 -6.41
CA SER A 375 22.43 -26.99 -6.63
C SER A 375 23.24 -26.77 -5.34
N LEU A 376 22.56 -26.70 -4.19
CA LEU A 376 23.19 -26.48 -2.88
C LEU A 376 22.79 -27.58 -1.89
N PRO A 377 23.61 -27.86 -0.86
CA PRO A 377 23.22 -28.75 0.22
C PRO A 377 21.92 -28.32 0.90
N ILE A 378 21.08 -29.28 1.28
CA ILE A 378 19.78 -29.01 1.92
C ILE A 378 19.98 -28.23 3.22
N GLU A 379 21.05 -28.49 3.93
CA GLU A 379 21.39 -27.88 5.24
C GLU A 379 21.48 -26.35 5.18
N VAL A 380 21.97 -25.79 4.08
CA VAL A 380 22.10 -24.33 3.89
C VAL A 380 20.88 -23.71 3.21
N THR A 381 19.90 -24.51 2.83
CA THR A 381 18.67 -24.03 2.18
C THR A 381 17.43 -24.05 3.08
N GLN A 382 17.61 -24.30 4.38
CA GLN A 382 16.54 -24.29 5.38
C GLN A 382 16.14 -22.87 5.76
N GLY A 383 14.90 -22.66 6.20
CA GLY A 383 14.38 -21.38 6.66
C GLY A 383 13.31 -20.77 5.75
N THR A 384 12.74 -21.53 4.83
CA THR A 384 11.57 -21.13 4.04
C THR A 384 10.28 -21.48 4.78
N LEU A 385 9.25 -20.66 4.62
CA LEU A 385 7.91 -20.91 5.15
C LEU A 385 6.99 -21.38 4.02
N GLU A 386 6.64 -22.68 4.01
CA GLU A 386 5.72 -23.25 3.05
C GLU A 386 4.28 -23.25 3.58
N GLY A 387 3.33 -22.94 2.70
CA GLY A 387 1.91 -23.04 2.96
C GLY A 387 1.08 -22.51 1.79
N ASP A 388 -0.13 -23.03 1.65
CA ASP A 388 -1.09 -22.44 0.73
C ASP A 388 -1.57 -21.10 1.28
N ILE A 389 -1.62 -20.09 0.40
CA ILE A 389 -2.16 -18.76 0.74
C ILE A 389 -3.65 -18.93 1.05
N ALA A 390 -4.09 -18.31 2.15
CA ALA A 390 -5.48 -18.43 2.61
C ALA A 390 -6.46 -17.90 1.55
N PRO A 391 -7.53 -18.64 1.26
CA PRO A 391 -8.56 -18.21 0.31
C PRO A 391 -9.23 -16.90 0.74
N GLY A 392 -9.61 -16.09 -0.24
CA GLY A 392 -10.34 -14.84 -0.01
C GLY A 392 -10.00 -13.78 -1.04
N ASP A 393 -10.67 -12.65 -0.91
CA ASP A 393 -10.50 -11.49 -1.79
C ASP A 393 -9.10 -10.93 -1.73
N ILE A 394 -8.59 -10.49 -2.89
CA ILE A 394 -7.29 -9.84 -3.00
C ILE A 394 -7.33 -8.64 -3.96
N THR A 395 -6.38 -7.76 -3.74
CA THR A 395 -5.97 -6.76 -4.74
C THR A 395 -4.52 -7.02 -5.12
N PHE A 396 -4.29 -7.29 -6.39
CA PHE A 396 -2.98 -7.51 -6.98
C PHE A 396 -2.53 -6.24 -7.69
N PHE A 397 -1.38 -5.68 -7.32
CA PHE A 397 -0.97 -4.36 -7.80
C PHE A 397 0.54 -4.18 -7.81
N ARG A 398 0.99 -3.17 -8.53
CA ARG A 398 2.39 -2.73 -8.52
C ARG A 398 2.51 -1.28 -8.93
N LEU A 399 3.38 -0.54 -8.25
CA LEU A 399 3.94 0.71 -8.72
C LEU A 399 5.40 0.47 -9.13
N GLN A 400 5.82 0.96 -10.28
CA GLN A 400 7.21 0.89 -10.71
C GLN A 400 7.60 2.05 -11.62
N SER A 401 8.89 2.16 -11.88
CA SER A 401 9.45 2.96 -12.97
C SER A 401 10.39 2.12 -13.83
N THR A 402 10.56 2.54 -15.05
CA THR A 402 11.52 1.97 -16.00
C THR A 402 12.62 2.99 -16.33
N ALA A 403 13.52 2.66 -17.24
CA ALA A 403 14.66 3.50 -17.61
C ALA A 403 14.28 4.91 -18.10
N ASP A 404 13.04 5.12 -18.55
CA ASP A 404 12.48 6.42 -18.92
C ASP A 404 12.09 7.29 -17.71
N THR A 405 12.24 6.78 -16.51
CA THR A 405 11.89 7.42 -15.22
C THR A 405 10.41 7.76 -15.02
N GLN A 406 9.53 7.25 -15.89
CA GLN A 406 8.10 7.44 -15.74
C GLN A 406 7.50 6.41 -14.78
N LEU A 407 6.65 6.86 -13.88
CA LEU A 407 5.89 5.97 -13.00
C LEU A 407 4.80 5.24 -13.78
N ARG A 408 4.67 3.96 -13.54
CA ARG A 408 3.63 3.08 -14.07
C ARG A 408 3.03 2.26 -12.96
N ALA A 409 1.74 2.02 -13.03
CA ALA A 409 1.05 1.20 -12.05
C ALA A 409 0.01 0.30 -12.70
N TYR A 410 -0.30 -0.78 -12.01
CA TYR A 410 -1.51 -1.54 -12.25
C TYR A 410 -2.21 -1.90 -10.94
N VAL A 411 -3.52 -2.11 -11.04
CA VAL A 411 -4.37 -2.59 -9.95
C VAL A 411 -5.37 -3.58 -10.53
N ALA A 412 -5.47 -4.76 -9.93
CA ALA A 412 -6.45 -5.77 -10.34
C ALA A 412 -7.06 -6.44 -9.11
N GLU A 413 -8.37 -6.51 -9.05
CA GLU A 413 -9.10 -7.20 -7.98
C GLU A 413 -9.47 -8.61 -8.41
N GLY A 414 -9.42 -9.54 -7.46
CA GLY A 414 -9.73 -10.93 -7.65
C GLY A 414 -9.75 -11.68 -6.32
N GLU A 415 -9.48 -12.96 -6.35
CA GLU A 415 -9.46 -13.79 -5.15
C GLU A 415 -8.41 -14.90 -5.21
N VAL A 416 -8.03 -15.41 -4.04
CA VAL A 416 -7.34 -16.70 -3.90
C VAL A 416 -8.42 -17.76 -3.77
N LEU A 417 -8.39 -18.74 -4.67
CA LEU A 417 -9.37 -19.84 -4.68
C LEU A 417 -9.07 -20.85 -3.57
N ASN A 418 -10.10 -21.42 -2.99
CA ASN A 418 -9.97 -22.51 -2.03
C ASN A 418 -9.65 -23.85 -2.74
N VAL A 419 -8.48 -23.91 -3.33
CA VAL A 419 -7.98 -25.04 -4.12
C VAL A 419 -6.57 -25.37 -3.65
N PRO A 420 -6.27 -26.64 -3.28
CA PRO A 420 -4.91 -27.03 -2.91
C PRO A 420 -3.91 -26.78 -4.05
N SER A 421 -2.79 -26.16 -3.76
CA SER A 421 -1.78 -25.83 -4.78
C SER A 421 -0.98 -27.04 -5.29
N HIS A 422 -0.91 -28.11 -4.48
CA HIS A 422 -0.08 -29.31 -4.71
C HIS A 422 1.40 -28.99 -4.97
N SER A 423 1.90 -27.87 -4.44
CA SER A 423 3.25 -27.38 -4.70
C SER A 423 4.00 -27.03 -3.40
N PHE A 424 4.99 -26.19 -3.47
CA PHE A 424 5.85 -25.78 -2.36
C PHE A 424 5.99 -24.25 -2.34
N GLY A 425 6.55 -23.71 -1.27
CA GLY A 425 6.69 -22.27 -1.04
C GLY A 425 5.41 -21.66 -0.45
N SER A 426 5.33 -20.35 -0.39
CA SER A 426 4.08 -19.63 -0.19
C SER A 426 3.40 -19.49 -1.53
N ILE A 427 2.32 -20.23 -1.75
CA ILE A 427 1.70 -20.38 -3.07
C ILE A 427 0.18 -20.42 -2.96
N GLY A 428 -0.52 -19.99 -4.01
CA GLY A 428 -1.96 -20.08 -4.12
C GLY A 428 -2.44 -20.17 -5.56
N VAL A 429 -3.68 -20.60 -5.74
CA VAL A 429 -4.39 -20.49 -7.00
C VAL A 429 -5.17 -19.20 -7.00
N PHE A 430 -4.76 -18.27 -7.81
CA PHE A 430 -5.35 -16.95 -7.95
C PHE A 430 -6.32 -16.90 -9.12
N ALA A 431 -7.41 -16.16 -8.97
CA ALA A 431 -8.34 -15.84 -10.03
C ALA A 431 -8.56 -14.32 -10.09
N ILE A 432 -8.33 -13.74 -11.26
CA ILE A 432 -8.59 -12.34 -11.58
C ILE A 432 -9.48 -12.31 -12.83
N PRO A 433 -10.65 -11.68 -12.79
CA PRO A 433 -11.50 -11.56 -13.97
C PRO A 433 -10.74 -10.97 -15.17
N GLU A 434 -10.86 -11.59 -16.34
CA GLU A 434 -10.17 -11.16 -17.57
C GLU A 434 -8.62 -11.19 -17.47
N MET A 435 -8.05 -12.04 -16.60
CA MET A 435 -6.59 -12.10 -16.38
C MET A 435 -5.82 -12.32 -17.68
N GLY A 436 -6.29 -13.14 -18.59
CA GLY A 436 -5.60 -13.37 -19.88
C GLY A 436 -5.46 -12.11 -20.73
N ARG A 437 -6.48 -11.23 -20.74
CA ARG A 437 -6.44 -9.93 -21.42
C ARG A 437 -5.57 -8.95 -20.64
N PHE A 438 -5.72 -8.90 -19.32
CA PHE A 438 -4.91 -8.07 -18.44
C PHE A 438 -3.42 -8.42 -18.54
N TYR A 439 -3.08 -9.71 -18.55
CA TYR A 439 -1.71 -10.20 -18.73
C TYR A 439 -1.11 -9.69 -20.05
N ARG A 440 -1.86 -9.80 -21.16
CA ARG A 440 -1.36 -9.39 -22.49
C ARG A 440 -1.29 -7.86 -22.64
N HIS A 441 -2.38 -7.14 -22.28
CA HIS A 441 -2.54 -5.72 -22.64
C HIS A 441 -2.11 -4.74 -21.53
N VAL A 442 -1.90 -5.24 -20.30
CA VAL A 442 -1.34 -4.45 -19.22
C VAL A 442 0.06 -4.93 -18.86
N LEU A 443 0.21 -6.17 -18.40
CA LEU A 443 1.48 -6.61 -17.84
C LEU A 443 2.59 -6.69 -18.90
N ILE A 444 2.35 -7.37 -20.01
CA ILE A 444 3.35 -7.49 -21.09
C ILE A 444 3.54 -6.16 -21.81
N GLU A 445 2.46 -5.52 -22.23
CA GLU A 445 2.56 -4.35 -23.09
C GLU A 445 3.17 -3.13 -22.40
N LYS A 446 2.90 -2.97 -21.08
CA LYS A 446 3.47 -1.88 -20.28
C LYS A 446 4.78 -2.26 -19.58
N ASN A 447 5.35 -3.42 -19.91
CA ASN A 447 6.63 -3.91 -19.41
C ASN A 447 6.70 -4.07 -17.88
N PHE A 448 5.68 -4.65 -17.27
CA PHE A 448 5.72 -5.00 -15.86
C PHE A 448 6.50 -6.31 -15.66
N PRO A 449 7.26 -6.44 -14.56
CA PRO A 449 7.93 -7.69 -14.20
C PRO A 449 6.93 -8.73 -13.68
N HIS A 450 7.42 -9.91 -13.37
CA HIS A 450 6.61 -10.98 -12.80
C HIS A 450 6.19 -10.74 -11.34
N HIS A 451 6.90 -9.90 -10.60
CA HIS A 451 6.54 -9.54 -9.23
C HIS A 451 5.34 -8.60 -9.16
N GLY A 452 4.42 -8.89 -8.26
CA GLY A 452 3.34 -7.99 -7.86
C GLY A 452 3.09 -8.08 -6.37
N ALA A 453 2.63 -6.98 -5.78
CA ALA A 453 2.19 -6.96 -4.40
C ALA A 453 0.74 -7.42 -4.29
N VAL A 454 0.42 -8.16 -3.23
CA VAL A 454 -0.90 -8.68 -2.95
C VAL A 454 -1.36 -8.18 -1.58
N ALA A 455 -2.39 -7.34 -1.57
CA ALA A 455 -3.15 -6.99 -0.38
C ALA A 455 -4.36 -7.93 -0.26
N PHE A 456 -4.67 -8.36 0.95
CA PHE A 456 -5.73 -9.30 1.24
C PHE A 456 -7.04 -8.55 1.53
N GLY A 457 -7.88 -8.43 0.50
CA GLY A 457 -9.11 -7.67 0.44
C GLY A 457 -9.22 -6.84 -0.84
N HIS A 458 -10.36 -6.19 -1.07
CA HIS A 458 -10.59 -5.30 -2.21
C HIS A 458 -10.22 -3.86 -1.84
N TYR A 459 -9.09 -3.39 -2.36
CA TYR A 459 -8.53 -2.06 -2.14
C TYR A 459 -8.31 -1.29 -3.45
N GLY A 460 -8.88 -1.77 -4.55
CA GLY A 460 -8.65 -1.23 -5.90
C GLY A 460 -8.96 0.25 -6.00
N LYS A 461 -10.09 0.70 -5.43
CA LYS A 461 -10.48 2.12 -5.40
C LYS A 461 -9.41 2.99 -4.72
N ALA A 462 -8.98 2.62 -3.53
CA ALA A 462 -8.01 3.40 -2.77
C ALA A 462 -6.63 3.42 -3.46
N LEU A 463 -6.14 2.28 -3.94
CA LEU A 463 -4.88 2.18 -4.66
C LEU A 463 -4.88 2.97 -5.97
N PHE A 464 -5.98 2.93 -6.73
CA PHE A 464 -6.13 3.71 -7.95
C PHE A 464 -6.01 5.21 -7.68
N GLU A 465 -6.69 5.71 -6.64
CA GLU A 465 -6.62 7.12 -6.26
C GLU A 465 -5.24 7.50 -5.67
N VAL A 466 -4.59 6.60 -4.93
CA VAL A 466 -3.20 6.77 -4.49
C VAL A 466 -2.28 6.96 -5.70
N PHE A 467 -2.32 6.06 -6.68
CA PHE A 467 -1.45 6.15 -7.85
C PHE A 467 -1.73 7.39 -8.69
N LYS A 468 -2.98 7.76 -8.86
CA LYS A 468 -3.38 9.00 -9.50
C LYS A 468 -2.84 10.23 -8.74
N TYR A 469 -2.96 10.24 -7.42
CA TYR A 469 -2.38 11.29 -6.58
C TYR A 469 -0.85 11.33 -6.70
N LEU A 470 -0.15 10.21 -6.84
CA LEU A 470 1.30 10.15 -7.04
C LEU A 470 1.73 10.60 -8.46
N GLY A 471 0.79 10.89 -9.36
CA GLY A 471 1.07 11.40 -10.69
C GLY A 471 1.25 10.30 -11.75
N VAL A 472 0.76 9.10 -11.48
CA VAL A 472 0.73 8.03 -12.48
C VAL A 472 -0.38 8.32 -13.49
N GLU A 473 -0.01 8.66 -14.72
CA GLU A 473 -0.99 9.03 -15.76
C GLU A 473 -1.71 7.82 -16.36
N ASN A 474 -1.05 6.68 -16.40
CA ASN A 474 -1.55 5.48 -17.08
C ASN A 474 -1.57 4.27 -16.13
N ILE A 475 -2.64 4.19 -15.34
CA ILE A 475 -2.87 3.09 -14.42
C ILE A 475 -3.58 1.96 -15.17
N GLY A 476 -2.94 0.78 -15.21
CA GLY A 476 -3.56 -0.42 -15.78
C GLY A 476 -4.51 -1.08 -14.79
N TYR A 477 -5.59 -1.68 -15.28
CA TYR A 477 -6.51 -2.46 -14.45
C TYR A 477 -7.15 -3.58 -15.27
N ASN A 478 -7.72 -4.60 -14.62
CA ASN A 478 -8.41 -5.69 -15.28
C ASN A 478 -9.78 -5.23 -15.81
N GLN A 479 -9.80 -4.77 -17.06
CA GLN A 479 -11.00 -4.24 -17.71
C GLN A 479 -12.03 -5.34 -17.99
N PRO A 480 -13.32 -5.09 -17.72
CA PRO A 480 -14.37 -6.02 -18.09
C PRO A 480 -14.41 -6.21 -19.61
N LYS A 481 -14.88 -7.36 -20.08
CA LYS A 481 -14.92 -7.71 -21.50
C LYS A 481 -15.64 -6.68 -22.39
N SER A 482 -16.58 -5.96 -21.81
CA SER A 482 -17.31 -4.87 -22.51
C SER A 482 -16.47 -3.64 -22.80
N LEU A 483 -15.31 -3.51 -22.17
CA LEU A 483 -14.40 -2.38 -22.34
C LEU A 483 -13.06 -2.89 -22.94
N PRO A 484 -12.81 -2.68 -24.25
CA PRO A 484 -11.58 -3.15 -24.89
C PRO A 484 -10.38 -2.30 -24.47
N TYR A 485 -9.21 -2.94 -24.36
CA TYR A 485 -7.95 -2.20 -24.24
C TYR A 485 -7.61 -1.51 -25.57
N PRO A 486 -6.96 -0.34 -25.55
CA PRO A 486 -6.62 0.38 -26.79
C PRO A 486 -5.84 -0.41 -27.82
N SER A 487 -5.01 -1.35 -27.35
CA SER A 487 -4.17 -2.23 -28.20
C SER A 487 -4.83 -3.57 -28.54
N GLU A 488 -6.03 -3.83 -28.05
CA GLU A 488 -6.70 -5.09 -28.27
C GLU A 488 -7.15 -5.21 -29.74
N ASN A 489 -6.78 -6.33 -30.36
CA ASN A 489 -7.18 -6.58 -31.74
C ASN A 489 -8.70 -6.81 -31.82
N PRO A 490 -9.46 -5.93 -32.49
CA PRO A 490 -10.93 -6.02 -32.53
C PRO A 490 -11.45 -7.24 -33.30
N PHE A 491 -10.58 -7.93 -34.02
CA PHE A 491 -10.90 -9.16 -34.78
C PHE A 491 -10.66 -10.44 -33.99
N ASN A 492 -10.04 -10.37 -32.81
CA ASN A 492 -9.96 -11.51 -31.91
C ASN A 492 -11.33 -11.76 -31.28
N LYS A 493 -12.05 -12.80 -31.76
CA LYS A 493 -13.35 -13.23 -31.24
C LYS A 493 -13.21 -14.31 -30.20
#